data_96c1b4bd3b7283ddd3946b4900841881
#
_entry.id   96c1b4bd3b7283ddd3946b4900841881
#
_cell.length_a   1.000
_cell.length_b   1.000
_cell.length_c   1.000
_cell.angle_alpha   90.00
_cell.angle_beta   90.00
_cell.angle_gamma   90.00
#
_symmetry.space_group_name_H-M   'P 1'
#
loop_
_entity.id
_entity.type
_entity.pdbx_description
1 polymer ?
#
loop_
_entity_poly.entity_id
_entity_poly.type
_entity_poly.pdbx_seq_one_letter_code
_entity_poly.pdbx_strand_id
1 'polypeptide(L)'
;MDTAFPVCGIVAEYNPFHSGHRFHIERTREMLGEHTIIVCAMSGNFVQRGAPAIIDKYARTKMALEGGADLVLELPVPFATAAAPIFAEAGVSLLTRLGCVDALCFGS
;
A
#
# COMPACT_ATOMS: atom_id res chain seq x y z
N MET A 1 29.91 0.87 4.41
CA MET A 1 29.02 1.54 3.46
C MET A 1 27.65 0.91 3.51
N ASP A 2 26.66 1.71 3.58
CA ASP A 2 25.30 1.22 3.61
C ASP A 2 24.81 0.97 2.18
N THR A 3 24.44 -0.26 1.90
CA THR A 3 23.92 -0.65 0.59
C THR A 3 22.43 -0.94 0.61
N ALA A 4 21.77 -0.68 1.75
CA ALA A 4 20.35 -0.91 1.85
C ALA A 4 19.58 0.09 1.00
N PHE A 5 18.53 -0.42 0.34
CA PHE A 5 17.65 0.43 -0.44
C PHE A 5 16.58 1.02 0.49
N PRO A 6 16.08 2.24 0.20
CA PRO A 6 14.98 2.78 0.98
C PRO A 6 13.72 1.92 0.82
N VAL A 7 12.96 1.81 1.89
CA VAL A 7 11.69 1.08 1.89
C VAL A 7 10.57 2.07 2.15
N CYS A 8 9.66 2.21 1.21
CA CYS A 8 8.51 3.10 1.34
C CYS A 8 7.24 2.28 1.53
N GLY A 9 6.49 2.63 2.57
CA GLY A 9 5.21 2.02 2.85
C GLY A 9 4.06 2.85 2.30
N ILE A 10 3.08 2.21 1.68
CA ILE A 10 1.89 2.84 1.14
C ILE A 10 0.66 2.15 1.73
N VAL A 11 -0.29 2.94 2.23
CA VAL A 11 -1.58 2.43 2.68
C VAL A 11 -2.60 2.73 1.60
N ALA A 12 -3.28 1.71 1.08
CA ALA A 12 -4.18 1.90 -0.05
C ALA A 12 -5.29 0.84 -0.09
N GLU A 13 -6.36 1.15 -0.80
CA GLU A 13 -7.41 0.17 -1.09
C GLU A 13 -7.20 -0.49 -2.46
N TYR A 14 -6.76 0.29 -3.42
CA TYR A 14 -6.61 -0.18 -4.81
C TYR A 14 -7.88 -0.87 -5.31
N ASN A 15 -8.96 -0.14 -5.28
CA ASN A 15 -10.29 -0.67 -5.59
C ASN A 15 -10.90 0.00 -6.83
N PRO A 16 -10.42 -0.30 -8.06
CA PRO A 16 -9.25 -1.12 -8.38
C PRO A 16 -7.94 -0.32 -8.38
N PHE A 17 -6.83 -1.02 -8.61
CA PHE A 17 -5.55 -0.38 -8.92
C PHE A 17 -5.62 0.22 -10.33
N HIS A 18 -5.20 1.47 -10.49
CA HIS A 18 -5.29 2.15 -11.78
C HIS A 18 -4.02 2.97 -12.07
N SER A 19 -4.03 3.66 -13.21
CA SER A 19 -2.84 4.42 -13.66
C SER A 19 -2.39 5.49 -12.68
N GLY A 20 -3.31 6.10 -11.94
CA GLY A 20 -2.96 7.06 -10.90
C GLY A 20 -2.16 6.44 -9.77
N HIS A 21 -2.48 5.21 -9.39
CA HIS A 21 -1.74 4.48 -8.37
C HIS A 21 -0.35 4.10 -8.89
N ARG A 22 -0.24 3.68 -10.14
CA ARG A 22 1.04 3.40 -10.77
C ARG A 22 1.90 4.67 -10.81
N PHE A 23 1.30 5.79 -11.18
CA PHE A 23 1.98 7.08 -11.21
C PHE A 23 2.54 7.44 -9.82
N HIS A 24 1.74 7.22 -8.78
CA HIS A 24 2.16 7.49 -7.41
C HIS A 24 3.40 6.67 -7.03
N ILE A 25 3.41 5.38 -7.38
CA ILE A 25 4.55 4.51 -7.13
C ILE A 25 5.78 5.01 -7.92
N GLU A 26 5.60 5.36 -9.18
CA GLU A 26 6.69 5.87 -10.01
C GLU A 26 7.26 7.17 -9.45
N ARG A 27 6.40 8.09 -9.03
CA ARG A 27 6.84 9.35 -8.39
C ARG A 27 7.60 9.09 -7.11
N THR A 28 7.15 8.12 -6.32
CA THR A 28 7.85 7.75 -5.09
C THR A 28 9.27 7.31 -5.39
N ARG A 29 9.45 6.50 -6.43
CA ARG A 29 10.79 6.07 -6.84
C ARG A 29 11.63 7.19 -7.41
N GLU A 30 11.01 8.14 -8.09
CA GLU A 30 11.73 9.33 -8.56
C GLU A 30 12.28 10.15 -7.38
N MET A 31 11.50 10.27 -6.31
CA MET A 31 11.86 11.07 -5.16
C MET A 31 12.85 10.39 -4.23
N LEU A 32 12.70 9.08 -4.02
CA LEU A 32 13.49 8.32 -3.04
C LEU A 32 14.60 7.49 -3.67
N GLY A 33 14.53 7.25 -4.98
CA GLY A 33 15.49 6.43 -5.70
C GLY A 33 14.82 5.32 -6.47
N GLU A 34 15.37 4.96 -7.63
CA GLU A 34 14.76 3.95 -8.52
C GLU A 34 14.74 2.55 -7.91
N HIS A 35 15.60 2.29 -6.92
CA HIS A 35 15.67 1.00 -6.24
C HIS A 35 14.87 0.96 -4.95
N THR A 36 14.00 1.95 -4.72
CA THR A 36 13.12 1.98 -3.56
C THR A 36 12.22 0.74 -3.56
N ILE A 37 12.15 0.09 -2.41
CA ILE A 37 11.26 -1.06 -2.21
C ILE A 37 9.90 -0.53 -1.77
N ILE A 38 8.85 -0.91 -2.49
CA ILE A 38 7.49 -0.45 -2.21
C ILE A 38 6.72 -1.55 -1.50
N VAL A 39 6.27 -1.27 -0.28
CA VAL A 39 5.46 -2.18 0.53
C VAL A 39 4.09 -1.56 0.70
N CYS A 40 3.05 -2.25 0.27
CA CYS A 40 1.67 -1.76 0.37
C CYS A 40 0.91 -2.49 1.48
N ALA A 41 0.22 -1.75 2.32
CA ALA A 41 -0.79 -2.29 3.22
C ALA A 41 -2.14 -2.05 2.55
N MET A 42 -2.82 -3.11 2.15
CA MET A 42 -4.01 -3.04 1.31
C MET A 42 -5.19 -3.74 1.97
N SER A 43 -6.38 -3.17 1.82
CA SER A 43 -7.60 -3.83 2.26
C SER A 43 -7.83 -5.13 1.49
N GLY A 44 -8.48 -6.12 2.15
CA GLY A 44 -8.83 -7.39 1.53
C GLY A 44 -10.07 -7.25 0.64
N ASN A 45 -11.00 -8.23 0.75
CA ASN A 45 -12.20 -8.23 -0.09
C ASN A 45 -13.26 -7.21 0.34
N PHE A 46 -13.12 -6.62 1.52
CA PHE A 46 -13.99 -5.55 1.99
C PHE A 46 -13.17 -4.31 2.23
N VAL A 47 -13.69 -3.18 1.78
CA VAL A 47 -13.01 -1.90 1.88
C VAL A 47 -13.65 -1.04 2.96
N GLN A 48 -13.23 0.21 3.09
CA GLN A 48 -13.76 1.12 4.10
C GLN A 48 -15.29 1.11 4.11
N ARG A 49 -15.86 1.21 5.31
CA ARG A 49 -17.32 1.19 5.56
C ARG A 49 -17.97 -0.16 5.26
N GLY A 50 -17.15 -1.21 5.15
CA GLY A 50 -17.67 -2.56 4.99
C GLY A 50 -18.20 -2.91 3.62
N ALA A 51 -18.05 -2.04 2.63
CA ALA A 51 -18.48 -2.34 1.27
C ALA A 51 -17.61 -3.42 0.65
N PRO A 52 -18.18 -4.32 -0.18
CA PRO A 52 -17.36 -5.26 -0.93
C PRO A 52 -16.46 -4.51 -1.91
N ALA A 53 -15.24 -5.01 -2.12
CA ALA A 53 -14.38 -4.46 -3.13
C ALA A 53 -14.95 -4.77 -4.52
N ILE A 54 -14.72 -3.87 -5.48
CA ILE A 54 -15.17 -4.07 -6.86
C ILE A 54 -14.47 -5.25 -7.48
N ILE A 55 -13.17 -5.40 -7.19
CA ILE A 55 -12.33 -6.49 -7.68
C ILE A 55 -11.76 -7.20 -6.46
N ASP A 56 -11.68 -8.54 -6.49
CA ASP A 56 -11.19 -9.28 -5.33
C ASP A 56 -9.74 -8.96 -4.98
N LYS A 57 -9.34 -9.34 -3.77
CA LYS A 57 -8.02 -8.98 -3.26
C LYS A 57 -6.86 -9.61 -4.04
N TYR A 58 -7.06 -10.79 -4.60
CA TYR A 58 -5.99 -11.47 -5.34
C TYR A 58 -5.72 -10.76 -6.67
N ALA A 59 -6.78 -10.36 -7.38
CA ALA A 59 -6.65 -9.60 -8.61
C ALA A 59 -6.02 -8.24 -8.35
N ARG A 60 -6.45 -7.55 -7.29
CA ARG A 60 -5.89 -6.24 -6.92
C ARG A 60 -4.43 -6.33 -6.51
N THR A 61 -4.07 -7.38 -5.78
CA THR A 61 -2.68 -7.63 -5.40
C THR A 61 -1.81 -7.81 -6.64
N LYS A 62 -2.28 -8.62 -7.58
CA LYS A 62 -1.56 -8.84 -8.84
C LYS A 62 -1.38 -7.53 -9.60
N MET A 63 -2.43 -6.72 -9.69
CA MET A 63 -2.37 -5.42 -10.36
C MET A 63 -1.36 -4.50 -9.69
N ALA A 64 -1.34 -4.47 -8.36
CA ALA A 64 -0.40 -3.64 -7.62
C ALA A 64 1.04 -4.09 -7.83
N LEU A 65 1.28 -5.40 -7.81
CA LEU A 65 2.62 -5.95 -8.06
C LEU A 65 3.08 -5.65 -9.48
N GLU A 66 2.21 -5.82 -10.46
CA GLU A 66 2.51 -5.48 -11.86
C GLU A 66 2.71 -3.97 -12.04
N GLY A 67 2.06 -3.18 -11.21
CA GLY A 67 2.15 -1.72 -11.25
C GLY A 67 3.37 -1.16 -10.52
N GLY A 68 4.18 -2.00 -9.89
CA GLY A 68 5.44 -1.58 -9.30
C GLY A 68 5.62 -1.85 -7.81
N ALA A 69 4.61 -2.35 -7.11
CA ALA A 69 4.76 -2.74 -5.71
C ALA A 69 5.62 -3.99 -5.60
N ASP A 70 6.43 -4.07 -4.56
CA ASP A 70 7.30 -5.22 -4.31
C ASP A 70 6.68 -6.21 -3.34
N LEU A 71 5.86 -5.72 -2.42
CA LEU A 71 5.19 -6.54 -1.42
C LEU A 71 3.84 -5.93 -1.10
N VAL A 72 2.81 -6.77 -1.02
CA VAL A 72 1.47 -6.35 -0.64
C VAL A 72 1.04 -7.14 0.58
N LEU A 73 0.67 -6.44 1.64
CA LEU A 73 0.19 -7.02 2.88
C LEU A 73 -1.30 -6.71 3.02
N GLU A 74 -2.05 -7.68 3.50
CA GLU A 74 -3.48 -7.49 3.74
C GLU A 74 -3.73 -6.84 5.09
N LEU A 75 -4.52 -5.77 5.10
CA LEU A 75 -4.96 -5.13 6.34
C LEU A 75 -6.12 -5.95 6.92
N PRO A 76 -6.09 -6.29 8.22
CA PRO A 76 -7.18 -7.07 8.84
C PRO A 76 -8.54 -6.40 8.67
N VAL A 77 -9.59 -7.21 8.48
CA VAL A 77 -10.94 -6.74 8.14
C VAL A 77 -11.47 -5.65 9.08
N PRO A 78 -11.36 -5.75 10.42
CA PRO A 78 -11.89 -4.69 11.28
C PRO A 78 -11.30 -3.32 10.99
N PHE A 79 -10.05 -3.26 10.55
CA PHE A 79 -9.38 -1.99 10.23
C PHE A 79 -9.62 -1.59 8.79
N ALA A 80 -9.66 -2.56 7.87
CA ALA A 80 -9.89 -2.29 6.45
C ALA A 80 -11.27 -1.70 6.19
N THR A 81 -12.25 -2.03 7.03
CA THR A 81 -13.63 -1.54 6.89
C THR A 81 -13.92 -0.31 7.73
N ALA A 82 -12.92 0.21 8.45
CA ALA A 82 -13.10 1.37 9.32
C ALA A 82 -13.14 2.66 8.52
N ALA A 83 -13.52 3.74 9.21
CA ALA A 83 -13.45 5.09 8.65
C ALA A 83 -12.00 5.47 8.30
N ALA A 84 -11.83 6.42 7.38
CA ALA A 84 -10.52 6.78 6.86
C ALA A 84 -9.43 7.03 7.91
N PRO A 85 -9.67 7.77 9.00
CA PRO A 85 -8.60 7.98 9.99
C PRO A 85 -8.11 6.70 10.65
N ILE A 86 -9.04 5.79 11.00
CA ILE A 86 -8.70 4.52 11.64
C ILE A 86 -8.03 3.59 10.64
N PHE A 87 -8.50 3.58 9.40
CA PHE A 87 -7.90 2.81 8.31
C PHE A 87 -6.44 3.21 8.11
N ALA A 88 -6.19 4.52 8.00
CA ALA A 88 -4.83 5.02 7.79
C ALA A 88 -3.93 4.71 8.99
N GLU A 89 -4.42 4.91 10.21
CA GLU A 89 -3.67 4.63 11.43
C GLU A 89 -3.29 3.16 11.53
N ALA A 90 -4.23 2.27 11.24
CA ALA A 90 -3.97 0.83 11.26
C ALA A 90 -2.94 0.44 10.20
N GLY A 91 -3.03 1.01 9.01
CA GLY A 91 -2.07 0.76 7.93
C GLY A 91 -0.67 1.22 8.32
N VAL A 92 -0.56 2.40 8.88
CA VAL A 92 0.73 2.94 9.35
C VAL A 92 1.29 2.04 10.45
N SER A 93 0.45 1.59 11.39
CA SER A 93 0.87 0.71 12.47
C SER A 93 1.39 -0.63 11.92
N LEU A 94 0.69 -1.21 10.96
CA LEU A 94 1.12 -2.46 10.34
C LEU A 94 2.48 -2.30 9.66
N LEU A 95 2.65 -1.25 8.88
CA LEU A 95 3.91 -0.99 8.18
C LEU A 95 5.05 -0.72 9.17
N THR A 96 4.77 0.03 10.23
CA THR A 96 5.77 0.33 11.26
C THR A 96 6.25 -0.94 11.95
N ARG A 97 5.36 -1.89 12.18
CA ARG A 97 5.71 -3.15 12.86
C ARG A 97 6.64 -4.03 12.05
N LEU A 98 6.74 -3.82 10.74
CA LEU A 98 7.72 -4.54 9.93
C LEU A 98 9.16 -4.20 10.33
N GLY A 99 9.36 -3.02 10.89
CA GLY A 99 10.68 -2.59 11.37
C GLY A 99 11.66 -2.19 10.29
N CYS A 100 11.26 -2.22 9.03
CA CYS A 100 12.16 -1.92 7.90
C CYS A 100 11.67 -0.78 7.01
N VAL A 101 10.52 -0.18 7.32
CA VAL A 101 9.95 0.89 6.51
C VAL A 101 10.60 2.22 6.89
N ASP A 102 11.23 2.88 5.91
CA ASP A 102 11.93 4.14 6.13
C ASP A 102 11.05 5.36 5.94
N ALA A 103 10.05 5.26 5.07
CA ALA A 103 9.20 6.40 4.72
C ALA A 103 7.78 5.90 4.44
N LEU A 104 6.82 6.79 4.65
CA LEU A 104 5.42 6.53 4.33
C LEU A 104 5.00 7.52 3.25
N CYS A 105 4.33 7.03 2.22
CA CYS A 105 3.84 7.83 1.13
C CYS A 105 2.34 7.67 1.00
N PHE A 106 1.65 8.78 0.83
CA PHE A 106 0.19 8.80 0.70
C PHE A 106 -0.17 9.37 -0.66
N GLY A 107 -1.03 8.67 -1.36
CA GLY A 107 -1.61 9.17 -2.59
C GLY A 107 -2.77 10.12 -2.27
N SER A 108 -2.96 11.10 -3.10
CA SER A 108 -4.11 11.98 -2.99
C SER A 108 -5.23 11.50 -3.89
#